data_db84208e81b1f0ed6a72c14d380af99c
#
_entry.id   db84208e81b1f0ed6a72c14d380af99c
#
_cell.length_a   1.000
_cell.length_b   1.000
_cell.length_c   1.000
_cell.angle_alpha   90.00
_cell.angle_beta   90.00
_cell.angle_gamma   90.00
#
_symmetry.space_group_name_H-M   'P 1'
#
loop_
_entity.id
_entity.type
_entity.pdbx_description
1 polymer ?
#
loop_
_entity_poly.entity_id
_entity_poly.type
_entity_poly.pdbx_seq_one_letter_code
_entity_poly.pdbx_strand_id
1 'polypeptide(L)'
;MKRILVINGHPDPASEHLCAALADAYGRGATAAGHEVARLDVGALDFPLIRSLKDYKSGVVTEDMARAQEVVKHAQHLVFVFPIWFGSPPAAFKGFFEQLLRYGSSWSAPQAAMSSLLTGKSARLIVTMGMPTPVFRFLLGGHGLDGLTKGLFLVTGVTPVRRTLLGGAASAPPERIAGWLADAEALGRRGA
;
A
#
# COMPACT_ATOMS: atom_id res chain seq x y z
N MET A 1 5.91 11.19 17.56
CA MET A 1 4.88 10.14 17.51
C MET A 1 4.00 10.37 16.28
N LYS A 2 3.69 9.34 15.50
CA LYS A 2 2.80 9.39 14.33
C LYS A 2 1.79 8.25 14.41
N ARG A 3 0.62 8.42 13.80
CA ARG A 3 -0.31 7.33 13.51
C ARG A 3 0.05 6.75 12.16
N ILE A 4 0.49 5.50 12.13
CA ILE A 4 1.01 4.80 10.95
C ILE A 4 0.06 3.66 10.62
N LEU A 5 -0.37 3.56 9.36
CA LEU A 5 -1.09 2.41 8.86
C LEU A 5 -0.18 1.62 7.92
N VAL A 6 0.09 0.36 8.29
CA VAL A 6 0.82 -0.58 7.47
C VAL A 6 -0.17 -1.44 6.69
N ILE A 7 -0.13 -1.36 5.37
CA ILE A 7 -1.03 -2.05 4.45
C ILE A 7 -0.23 -3.11 3.70
N ASN A 8 -0.52 -4.38 3.97
CA ASN A 8 -0.03 -5.48 3.17
C ASN A 8 -0.93 -5.66 1.94
N GLY A 9 -0.41 -5.31 0.78
CA GLY A 9 -1.11 -5.41 -0.51
C GLY A 9 -0.92 -6.75 -1.22
N HIS A 10 -0.39 -7.78 -0.55
CA HIS A 10 -0.36 -9.12 -1.11
C HIS A 10 -1.80 -9.68 -1.15
N PRO A 11 -2.24 -10.26 -2.30
CA PRO A 11 -3.62 -10.76 -2.42
C PRO A 11 -3.90 -12.01 -1.62
N ASP A 12 -2.88 -12.80 -1.29
CA ASP A 12 -2.98 -13.95 -0.39
C ASP A 12 -2.72 -13.49 1.05
N PRO A 13 -3.66 -13.71 1.98
CA PRO A 13 -3.52 -13.29 3.38
C PRO A 13 -2.57 -14.17 4.20
N ALA A 14 -2.02 -15.24 3.64
CA ALA A 14 -1.11 -16.13 4.35
C ALA A 14 0.11 -15.36 4.89
N SER A 15 0.51 -15.66 6.13
CA SER A 15 1.60 -14.96 6.83
C SER A 15 2.99 -15.33 6.31
N GLU A 16 3.12 -16.37 5.49
CA GLU A 16 4.38 -16.92 5.00
C GLU A 16 5.02 -16.09 3.88
N HIS A 17 4.30 -15.08 3.36
CA HIS A 17 4.82 -14.24 2.29
C HIS A 17 5.81 -13.19 2.79
N LEU A 18 6.86 -12.92 2.00
CA LEU A 18 7.84 -11.88 2.29
C LEU A 18 7.19 -10.50 2.54
N CYS A 19 6.09 -10.19 1.83
CA CYS A 19 5.37 -8.94 2.05
C CYS A 19 4.77 -8.86 3.46
N ALA A 20 4.22 -9.94 4.00
CA ALA A 20 3.72 -10.00 5.37
C ALA A 20 4.86 -9.78 6.37
N ALA A 21 5.98 -10.51 6.21
CA ALA A 21 7.15 -10.39 7.08
C ALA A 21 7.76 -8.97 7.07
N LEU A 22 7.83 -8.30 5.91
CA LEU A 22 8.30 -6.92 5.78
C LEU A 22 7.35 -5.93 6.46
N ALA A 23 6.05 -6.12 6.31
CA ALA A 23 5.04 -5.30 6.96
C ALA A 23 5.09 -5.44 8.49
N ASP A 24 5.29 -6.67 8.98
CA ASP A 24 5.47 -6.95 10.41
C ASP A 24 6.76 -6.33 10.96
N ALA A 25 7.86 -6.45 10.22
CA ALA A 25 9.14 -5.84 10.60
C ALA A 25 9.03 -4.32 10.71
N TYR A 26 8.39 -3.68 9.72
CA TYR A 26 8.12 -2.25 9.77
C TYR A 26 7.26 -1.89 11.00
N GLY A 27 6.19 -2.62 11.22
CA GLY A 27 5.27 -2.43 12.35
C GLY A 27 5.98 -2.54 13.70
N ARG A 28 6.81 -3.59 13.89
CA ARG A 28 7.63 -3.74 15.11
C ARG A 28 8.54 -2.55 15.35
N GLY A 29 9.27 -2.12 14.32
CA GLY A 29 10.16 -0.97 14.44
C GLY A 29 9.42 0.31 14.80
N ALA A 30 8.26 0.54 14.19
CA ALA A 30 7.45 1.71 14.46
C ALA A 30 6.88 1.71 15.90
N THR A 31 6.34 0.58 16.34
CA THR A 31 5.84 0.41 17.71
C THR A 31 6.95 0.60 18.75
N ALA A 32 8.13 0.01 18.52
CA ALA A 32 9.29 0.16 19.39
C ALA A 32 9.77 1.63 19.53
N ALA A 33 9.51 2.47 18.52
CA ALA A 33 9.81 3.90 18.55
C ALA A 33 8.66 4.77 19.08
N GLY A 34 7.60 4.17 19.63
CA GLY A 34 6.47 4.88 20.23
C GLY A 34 5.48 5.45 19.20
N HIS A 35 5.46 4.95 17.96
CA HIS A 35 4.40 5.27 17.00
C HIS A 35 3.15 4.42 17.29
N GLU A 36 1.99 4.98 17.01
CA GLU A 36 0.74 4.23 16.98
C GLU A 36 0.63 3.51 15.63
N VAL A 37 0.50 2.18 15.64
CA VAL A 37 0.52 1.36 14.42
C VAL A 37 -0.76 0.57 14.28
N ALA A 38 -1.42 0.74 13.13
CA ALA A 38 -2.50 -0.14 12.68
C ALA A 38 -2.02 -1.00 11.50
N ARG A 39 -2.62 -2.18 11.33
CA ARG A 39 -2.35 -3.12 10.26
C ARG A 39 -3.61 -3.36 9.43
N LEU A 40 -3.44 -3.51 8.12
CA LEU A 40 -4.48 -3.90 7.19
C LEU A 40 -3.89 -4.85 6.14
N ASP A 41 -4.51 -6.02 5.98
CA ASP A 41 -4.11 -7.02 4.99
C ASP A 41 -5.18 -7.07 3.88
N VAL A 42 -4.83 -6.59 2.69
CA VAL A 42 -5.78 -6.47 1.56
C VAL A 42 -6.33 -7.82 1.14
N GLY A 43 -5.51 -8.87 1.20
CA GLY A 43 -5.94 -10.23 0.87
C GLY A 43 -6.99 -10.83 1.82
N ALA A 44 -7.14 -10.25 3.03
CA ALA A 44 -8.14 -10.70 4.00
C ALA A 44 -9.45 -9.91 3.93
N LEU A 45 -9.53 -8.86 3.10
CA LEU A 45 -10.71 -8.02 2.98
C LEU A 45 -11.70 -8.59 1.97
N ASP A 46 -12.97 -8.57 2.32
CA ASP A 46 -14.06 -8.85 1.40
C ASP A 46 -14.52 -7.55 0.72
N PHE A 47 -14.29 -7.46 -0.59
CA PHE A 47 -14.79 -6.36 -1.42
C PHE A 47 -14.97 -6.78 -2.88
N PRO A 48 -16.05 -6.33 -3.54
CA PRO A 48 -16.27 -6.61 -4.96
C PRO A 48 -15.36 -5.75 -5.83
N LEU A 49 -14.97 -6.24 -7.00
CA LEU A 49 -14.36 -5.40 -8.03
C LEU A 49 -15.42 -4.48 -8.66
N ILE A 50 -15.05 -3.24 -8.99
CA ILE A 50 -15.89 -2.31 -9.73
C ILE A 50 -15.96 -2.78 -11.20
N ARG A 51 -17.17 -3.07 -11.68
CA ARG A 51 -17.41 -3.60 -13.03
C ARG A 51 -18.26 -2.67 -13.89
N SER A 52 -18.89 -1.68 -13.29
CA SER A 52 -19.81 -0.78 -13.98
C SER A 52 -19.77 0.63 -13.37
N LEU A 53 -20.28 1.60 -14.13
CA LEU A 53 -20.49 2.95 -13.61
C LEU A 53 -21.48 2.98 -12.44
N LYS A 54 -22.45 2.04 -12.43
CA LYS A 54 -23.40 1.89 -11.31
C LYS A 54 -22.64 1.43 -10.06
N ASP A 55 -21.76 0.45 -10.15
CA ASP A 55 -20.95 -0.01 -9.01
C ASP A 55 -20.07 1.11 -8.49
N TYR A 56 -19.46 1.89 -9.40
CA TYR A 56 -18.63 3.04 -9.04
C TYR A 56 -19.42 4.10 -8.28
N LYS A 57 -20.65 4.42 -8.72
CA LYS A 57 -21.47 5.51 -8.16
C LYS A 57 -22.24 5.11 -6.91
N SER A 58 -22.77 3.89 -6.86
CA SER A 58 -23.76 3.43 -5.87
C SER A 58 -23.61 1.97 -5.46
N GLY A 59 -22.46 1.35 -5.71
CA GLY A 59 -22.20 -0.02 -5.27
C GLY A 59 -22.18 -0.14 -3.74
N VAL A 60 -22.38 -1.35 -3.25
CA VAL A 60 -22.38 -1.68 -1.82
C VAL A 60 -20.99 -1.38 -1.22
N VAL A 61 -20.98 -0.76 -0.05
CA VAL A 61 -19.79 -0.69 0.83
C VAL A 61 -19.85 -1.89 1.76
N THR A 62 -18.85 -2.75 1.68
CA THR A 62 -18.72 -3.83 2.65
C THR A 62 -18.27 -3.28 4.01
N GLU A 63 -18.50 -4.01 5.08
CA GLU A 63 -18.00 -3.63 6.41
C GLU A 63 -16.48 -3.50 6.43
N ASP A 64 -15.79 -4.39 5.70
CA ASP A 64 -14.34 -4.35 5.57
C ASP A 64 -13.85 -3.06 4.92
N MET A 65 -14.52 -2.61 3.86
CA MET A 65 -14.15 -1.34 3.21
C MET A 65 -14.49 -0.14 4.09
N ALA A 66 -15.59 -0.17 4.83
CA ALA A 66 -15.92 0.89 5.79
C ALA A 66 -14.86 0.99 6.90
N ARG A 67 -14.44 -0.15 7.48
CA ARG A 67 -13.34 -0.19 8.45
C ARG A 67 -12.01 0.29 7.85
N ALA A 68 -11.70 -0.14 6.62
CA ALA A 68 -10.50 0.30 5.93
C ALA A 68 -10.47 1.82 5.74
N GLN A 69 -11.57 2.44 5.37
CA GLN A 69 -11.67 3.90 5.25
C GLN A 69 -11.41 4.61 6.58
N GLU A 70 -11.97 4.13 7.68
CA GLU A 70 -11.75 4.75 8.98
C GLU A 70 -10.29 4.67 9.43
N VAL A 71 -9.63 3.52 9.29
CA VAL A 71 -8.21 3.42 9.68
C VAL A 71 -7.31 4.23 8.76
N VAL A 72 -7.62 4.31 7.45
CA VAL A 72 -6.90 5.18 6.53
C VAL A 72 -7.10 6.65 6.89
N LYS A 73 -8.32 7.06 7.23
CA LYS A 73 -8.64 8.44 7.63
C LYS A 73 -7.83 8.89 8.85
N HIS A 74 -7.68 8.02 9.83
CA HIS A 74 -6.93 8.33 11.06
C HIS A 74 -5.41 8.33 10.89
N ALA A 75 -4.88 7.65 9.89
CA ALA A 75 -3.45 7.57 9.64
C ALA A 75 -2.86 8.91 9.17
N GLN A 76 -1.61 9.18 9.56
CA GLN A 76 -0.79 10.30 9.10
C GLN A 76 0.27 9.84 8.09
N HIS A 77 0.68 8.58 8.20
CA HIS A 77 1.65 7.95 7.33
C HIS A 77 1.14 6.58 6.87
N LEU A 78 1.21 6.33 5.58
CA LEU A 78 0.75 5.10 4.96
C LEU A 78 1.95 4.29 4.46
N VAL A 79 2.02 3.04 4.85
CA VAL A 79 3.07 2.12 4.38
C VAL A 79 2.42 1.01 3.58
N PHE A 80 2.79 0.91 2.32
CA PHE A 80 2.25 -0.11 1.43
C PHE A 80 3.35 -1.12 1.11
N VAL A 81 3.11 -2.38 1.43
CA VAL A 81 4.02 -3.49 1.16
C VAL A 81 3.34 -4.43 0.16
N PHE A 82 3.87 -4.57 -1.04
CA PHE A 82 3.22 -5.37 -2.09
C PHE A 82 4.23 -5.91 -3.12
N PRO A 83 3.89 -7.02 -3.80
CA PRO A 83 4.71 -7.53 -4.88
C PRO A 83 4.41 -6.81 -6.20
N ILE A 84 5.36 -6.83 -7.13
CA ILE A 84 5.12 -6.52 -8.54
C ILE A 84 4.87 -7.81 -9.30
N TRP A 85 3.71 -7.90 -9.94
CA TRP A 85 3.32 -8.95 -10.87
C TRP A 85 3.12 -8.35 -12.26
N PHE A 86 3.78 -8.89 -13.27
CA PHE A 86 3.68 -8.39 -14.65
C PHE A 86 3.88 -6.88 -14.78
N GLY A 87 4.85 -6.32 -14.02
CA GLY A 87 5.20 -4.92 -14.06
C GLY A 87 4.31 -3.97 -13.25
N SER A 88 3.25 -4.46 -12.61
CA SER A 88 2.24 -3.69 -11.88
C SER A 88 1.96 -4.26 -10.48
N PRO A 89 1.35 -3.49 -9.57
CA PRO A 89 0.76 -4.05 -8.36
C PRO A 89 -0.30 -5.11 -8.67
N PRO A 90 -0.57 -6.07 -7.76
CA PRO A 90 -1.62 -7.08 -7.94
C PRO A 90 -2.99 -6.45 -8.20
N ALA A 91 -3.83 -7.13 -9.00
CA ALA A 91 -5.16 -6.64 -9.34
C ALA A 91 -6.05 -6.41 -8.11
N ALA A 92 -5.98 -7.29 -7.10
CA ALA A 92 -6.70 -7.11 -5.85
C ALA A 92 -6.28 -5.82 -5.13
N PHE A 93 -4.97 -5.50 -5.11
CA PHE A 93 -4.47 -4.27 -4.50
C PHE A 93 -4.94 -3.02 -5.26
N LYS A 94 -4.99 -3.07 -6.59
CA LYS A 94 -5.58 -1.98 -7.39
C LYS A 94 -7.08 -1.86 -7.13
N GLY A 95 -7.83 -2.97 -7.08
CA GLY A 95 -9.25 -3.00 -6.77
C GLY A 95 -9.56 -2.45 -5.36
N PHE A 96 -8.70 -2.72 -4.38
CA PHE A 96 -8.79 -2.12 -3.04
C PHE A 96 -8.75 -0.58 -3.12
N PHE A 97 -7.81 0.02 -3.86
CA PHE A 97 -7.78 1.47 -4.03
C PHE A 97 -9.01 2.00 -4.75
N GLU A 98 -9.51 1.31 -5.75
CA GLU A 98 -10.74 1.71 -6.45
C GLU A 98 -11.91 1.74 -5.50
N GLN A 99 -12.07 0.74 -4.65
CA GLN A 99 -13.11 0.70 -3.63
C GLN A 99 -12.88 1.76 -2.54
N LEU A 100 -11.65 1.90 -2.03
CA LEU A 100 -11.31 2.83 -0.96
C LEU A 100 -11.62 4.29 -1.35
N LEU A 101 -11.28 4.67 -2.58
CA LEU A 101 -11.38 6.05 -3.05
C LEU A 101 -12.73 6.37 -3.69
N ARG A 102 -13.51 5.38 -4.03
CA ARG A 102 -14.85 5.54 -4.56
C ARG A 102 -15.82 6.17 -3.56
N TYR A 103 -15.63 5.89 -2.27
CA TYR A 103 -16.51 6.33 -1.20
C TYR A 103 -16.10 7.67 -0.60
N GLY A 104 -17.10 8.48 -0.29
CA GLY A 104 -16.96 9.85 0.17
C GLY A 104 -17.16 10.85 -0.94
N SER A 105 -17.32 10.39 -2.17
CA SER A 105 -17.77 11.22 -3.26
C SER A 105 -19.29 11.15 -3.37
N SER A 106 -19.99 12.09 -2.77
CA SER A 106 -21.21 12.48 -3.46
C SER A 106 -20.76 12.94 -4.86
N TRP A 107 -21.36 12.41 -5.90
CA TRP A 107 -21.02 12.76 -7.29
C TRP A 107 -21.04 14.27 -7.59
N SER A 108 -21.66 15.07 -6.71
CA SER A 108 -21.68 16.53 -6.73
C SER A 108 -20.35 17.20 -6.30
N ALA A 109 -19.40 16.45 -5.69
CA ALA A 109 -18.08 16.98 -5.32
C ALA A 109 -16.99 15.90 -5.42
N PRO A 110 -16.78 15.28 -6.60
CA PRO A 110 -16.01 14.03 -6.73
C PRO A 110 -14.55 14.17 -6.34
N GLN A 111 -13.90 15.28 -6.66
CA GLN A 111 -12.47 15.49 -6.39
C GLN A 111 -12.20 15.91 -4.95
N ALA A 112 -13.06 16.68 -4.34
CA ALA A 112 -12.87 17.16 -2.97
C ALA A 112 -12.95 16.03 -1.92
N ALA A 113 -13.81 15.04 -2.15
CA ALA A 113 -13.96 13.91 -1.24
C ALA A 113 -12.86 12.85 -1.39
N MET A 114 -12.42 12.57 -2.61
CA MET A 114 -11.24 11.69 -2.87
C MET A 114 -9.96 12.30 -2.27
N SER A 115 -9.78 13.61 -2.43
CA SER A 115 -8.63 14.30 -1.86
C SER A 115 -8.67 14.31 -0.34
N SER A 116 -9.84 14.42 0.29
CA SER A 116 -9.95 14.56 1.75
C SER A 116 -9.46 13.34 2.53
N LEU A 117 -9.62 12.12 1.99
CA LEU A 117 -9.20 10.89 2.68
C LEU A 117 -7.67 10.75 2.76
N LEU A 118 -6.96 11.15 1.73
CA LEU A 118 -5.52 10.92 1.58
C LEU A 118 -4.68 12.20 1.68
N THR A 119 -5.27 13.37 1.51
CA THR A 119 -4.56 14.66 1.52
C THR A 119 -3.78 14.87 2.83
N GLY A 120 -2.56 15.37 2.67
CA GLY A 120 -1.69 15.69 3.80
C GLY A 120 -1.01 14.50 4.46
N LYS A 121 -1.24 13.29 3.94
CA LYS A 121 -0.55 12.08 4.40
C LYS A 121 0.74 11.89 3.63
N SER A 122 1.74 11.28 4.27
CA SER A 122 2.93 10.79 3.60
C SER A 122 2.81 9.29 3.35
N ALA A 123 3.57 8.77 2.37
CA ALA A 123 3.56 7.34 2.10
C ALA A 123 4.96 6.76 1.86
N ARG A 124 5.09 5.47 2.19
CA ARG A 124 6.20 4.61 1.81
C ARG A 124 5.69 3.39 1.06
N LEU A 125 6.35 3.08 -0.05
CA LEU A 125 6.12 1.85 -0.79
C LEU A 125 7.32 0.93 -0.57
N ILE A 126 7.09 -0.26 -0.05
CA ILE A 126 8.06 -1.36 0.03
C ILE A 126 7.61 -2.39 -0.99
N VAL A 127 8.38 -2.52 -2.06
CA VAL A 127 7.95 -3.24 -3.26
C VAL A 127 8.87 -4.42 -3.52
N THR A 128 8.34 -5.63 -3.48
CA THR A 128 9.07 -6.84 -3.81
C THR A 128 8.86 -7.22 -5.27
N MET A 129 9.86 -7.81 -5.89
CA MET A 129 9.77 -8.32 -7.27
C MET A 129 10.74 -9.46 -7.52
N GLY A 130 10.35 -10.42 -8.36
CA GLY A 130 11.21 -11.54 -8.72
C GLY A 130 12.38 -11.12 -9.63
N MET A 131 12.20 -10.11 -10.48
CA MET A 131 13.26 -9.59 -11.34
C MET A 131 14.22 -8.67 -10.60
N PRO A 132 15.47 -8.50 -11.08
CA PRO A 132 16.40 -7.51 -10.54
C PRO A 132 15.88 -6.08 -10.67
N THR A 133 16.10 -5.25 -9.64
CA THR A 133 15.65 -3.84 -9.63
C THR A 133 16.10 -3.03 -10.84
N PRO A 134 17.34 -3.15 -11.36
CA PRO A 134 17.75 -2.43 -12.57
C PRO A 134 16.92 -2.80 -13.81
N VAL A 135 16.57 -4.09 -13.97
CA VAL A 135 15.71 -4.57 -15.05
C VAL A 135 14.33 -3.90 -14.97
N PHE A 136 13.74 -3.88 -13.81
CA PHE A 136 12.45 -3.22 -13.60
C PHE A 136 12.49 -1.73 -13.91
N ARG A 137 13.55 -1.03 -13.46
CA ARG A 137 13.66 0.43 -13.61
C ARG A 137 14.03 0.87 -15.01
N PHE A 138 14.99 0.19 -15.64
CA PHE A 138 15.61 0.68 -16.89
C PHE A 138 15.06 -0.03 -18.13
N LEU A 139 14.75 -1.34 -18.04
CA LEU A 139 14.20 -2.07 -19.18
C LEU A 139 12.68 -1.95 -19.26
N LEU A 140 11.97 -2.08 -18.11
CA LEU A 140 10.51 -1.99 -18.06
C LEU A 140 9.99 -0.59 -17.69
N GLY A 141 10.89 0.37 -17.47
CA GLY A 141 10.57 1.77 -17.17
C GLY A 141 9.83 2.01 -15.84
N GLY A 142 9.53 0.96 -15.07
CA GLY A 142 8.84 1.09 -13.78
C GLY A 142 7.42 1.67 -13.86
N HIS A 143 6.80 1.67 -15.05
CA HIS A 143 5.55 2.39 -15.34
C HIS A 143 4.37 2.00 -14.44
N GLY A 144 4.23 0.73 -14.06
CA GLY A 144 3.16 0.30 -13.15
C GLY A 144 3.25 0.95 -11.77
N LEU A 145 4.46 1.17 -11.27
CA LEU A 145 4.69 1.85 -10.00
C LEU A 145 4.54 3.38 -10.13
N ASP A 146 4.91 3.94 -11.28
CA ASP A 146 4.70 5.35 -11.58
C ASP A 146 3.21 5.69 -11.73
N GLY A 147 2.43 4.81 -12.34
CA GLY A 147 0.97 4.92 -12.39
C GLY A 147 0.36 5.04 -11.00
N LEU A 148 0.79 4.22 -10.06
CA LEU A 148 0.34 4.30 -8.67
C LEU A 148 0.80 5.60 -7.99
N THR A 149 2.09 5.97 -8.14
CA THR A 149 2.64 7.12 -7.40
C THR A 149 2.24 8.47 -7.99
N LYS A 150 2.21 8.60 -9.30
CA LYS A 150 1.82 9.85 -9.98
C LYS A 150 0.31 9.89 -10.23
N GLY A 151 -0.27 8.80 -10.73
CA GLY A 151 -1.68 8.74 -11.07
C GLY A 151 -2.62 8.67 -9.88
N LEU A 152 -2.19 8.07 -8.77
CA LEU A 152 -3.02 7.96 -7.59
C LEU A 152 -2.54 8.91 -6.47
N PHE A 153 -1.35 8.71 -5.92
CA PHE A 153 -0.94 9.42 -4.71
C PHE A 153 -0.73 10.92 -4.92
N LEU A 154 -0.11 11.33 -6.02
CA LEU A 154 0.08 12.76 -6.30
C LEU A 154 -1.27 13.45 -6.50
N VAL A 155 -2.18 12.83 -7.27
CA VAL A 155 -3.52 13.38 -7.55
C VAL A 155 -4.38 13.47 -6.29
N THR A 156 -4.20 12.54 -5.34
CA THR A 156 -4.94 12.55 -4.06
C THR A 156 -4.24 13.33 -2.94
N GLY A 157 -3.12 14.00 -3.24
CA GLY A 157 -2.43 14.87 -2.29
C GLY A 157 -1.58 14.13 -1.25
N VAL A 158 -1.18 12.88 -1.52
CA VAL A 158 -0.22 12.14 -0.68
C VAL A 158 1.19 12.58 -1.00
N THR A 159 1.86 13.21 -0.06
CA THR A 159 3.25 13.68 -0.24
C THR A 159 3.97 13.82 1.11
N PRO A 160 5.27 13.48 1.22
CA PRO A 160 6.10 12.81 0.22
C PRO A 160 5.76 11.32 0.06
N VAL A 161 6.00 10.76 -1.14
CA VAL A 161 5.94 9.33 -1.41
C VAL A 161 7.36 8.79 -1.61
N ARG A 162 7.79 7.88 -0.74
CA ARG A 162 9.11 7.26 -0.79
C ARG A 162 9.00 5.81 -1.22
N ARG A 163 10.02 5.29 -1.91
CA ARG A 163 10.03 3.92 -2.47
C ARG A 163 11.24 3.14 -1.99
N THR A 164 11.04 1.89 -1.64
CA THR A 164 12.06 0.87 -1.37
C THR A 164 11.79 -0.30 -2.31
N LEU A 165 12.71 -0.61 -3.22
CA LEU A 165 12.55 -1.65 -4.24
C LEU A 165 13.43 -2.84 -3.90
N LEU A 166 12.84 -4.00 -3.73
CA LEU A 166 13.48 -5.25 -3.34
C LEU A 166 13.41 -6.24 -4.51
N GLY A 167 14.40 -6.14 -5.40
CA GLY A 167 14.47 -6.98 -6.59
C GLY A 167 15.18 -8.31 -6.35
N GLY A 168 14.82 -9.34 -7.15
CA GLY A 168 15.36 -10.69 -7.02
C GLY A 168 14.79 -11.46 -5.82
N ALA A 169 13.59 -11.09 -5.36
CA ALA A 169 12.99 -11.64 -4.13
C ALA A 169 12.72 -13.16 -4.22
N ALA A 170 12.42 -13.68 -5.42
CA ALA A 170 12.12 -15.09 -5.61
C ALA A 170 13.31 -16.03 -5.36
N SER A 171 14.54 -15.51 -5.49
CA SER A 171 15.79 -16.28 -5.33
C SER A 171 16.74 -15.65 -4.31
N ALA A 172 16.21 -14.79 -3.44
CA ALA A 172 17.03 -14.11 -2.45
C ALA A 172 17.51 -15.10 -1.37
N PRO A 173 18.80 -15.12 -1.05
CA PRO A 173 19.30 -15.97 0.02
C PRO A 173 18.81 -15.44 1.39
N PRO A 174 18.78 -16.30 2.42
CA PRO A 174 18.26 -15.96 3.75
C PRO A 174 18.88 -14.70 4.36
N GLU A 175 20.18 -14.50 4.18
CA GLU A 175 20.93 -13.34 4.71
C GLU A 175 20.42 -12.02 4.09
N ARG A 176 20.09 -12.05 2.80
CA ARG A 176 19.55 -10.90 2.10
C ARG A 176 18.13 -10.57 2.55
N ILE A 177 17.31 -11.60 2.76
CA ILE A 177 15.97 -11.45 3.34
C ILE A 177 16.07 -10.87 4.76
N ALA A 178 16.96 -11.38 5.59
CA ALA A 178 17.19 -10.86 6.93
C ALA A 178 17.62 -9.38 6.90
N GLY A 179 18.48 -8.99 5.97
CA GLY A 179 18.86 -7.59 5.73
C GLY A 179 17.66 -6.71 5.38
N TRP A 180 16.78 -7.15 4.48
CA TRP A 180 15.58 -6.41 4.12
C TRP A 180 14.59 -6.25 5.28
N LEU A 181 14.46 -7.27 6.13
CA LEU A 181 13.62 -7.19 7.33
C LEU A 181 14.21 -6.20 8.34
N ALA A 182 15.52 -6.21 8.55
CA ALA A 182 16.20 -5.24 9.42
C ALA A 182 16.04 -3.81 8.89
N ASP A 183 16.17 -3.61 7.58
CA ASP A 183 15.95 -2.30 6.93
C ASP A 183 14.50 -1.83 7.09
N ALA A 184 13.52 -2.73 6.90
CA ALA A 184 12.12 -2.41 7.09
C ALA A 184 11.83 -2.00 8.54
N GLU A 185 12.40 -2.71 9.52
CA GLU A 185 12.28 -2.37 10.94
C GLU A 185 12.93 -1.01 11.25
N ALA A 186 14.11 -0.73 10.69
CA ALA A 186 14.76 0.57 10.83
C ALA A 186 13.96 1.71 10.18
N LEU A 187 13.27 1.47 9.05
CA LEU A 187 12.32 2.40 8.44
C LEU A 187 11.14 2.67 9.37
N GLY A 188 10.61 1.62 9.99
CA GLY A 188 9.53 1.73 10.97
C GLY A 188 9.90 2.61 12.15
N ARG A 189 11.10 2.42 12.75
CA ARG A 189 11.59 3.26 13.85
C ARG A 189 11.65 4.74 13.49
N ARG A 190 11.94 5.06 12.25
CA ARG A 190 11.97 6.46 11.76
C ARG A 190 10.58 7.00 11.40
N GLY A 191 9.57 6.15 11.30
CA GLY A 191 8.24 6.51 10.81
C GLY A 191 8.30 7.09 9.39
N ALA A 192 9.09 6.44 8.48
CA ALA A 192 9.51 7.02 7.19
C ALA A 192 9.28 6.09 6.02
#